data_9314d3b465ba2acf7553a5598280c482
#
_entry.id   9314d3b465ba2acf7553a5598280c482
#
_cell.length_a   1.000
_cell.length_b   1.000
_cell.length_c   1.000
_cell.angle_alpha   90.00
_cell.angle_beta   90.00
_cell.angle_gamma   90.00
#
_symmetry.space_group_name_H-M   'P 1'
#
loop_
_entity.id
_entity.type
_entity.pdbx_description
1 polymer ?
#
loop_
_entity_poly.entity_id
_entity_poly.type
_entity_poly.pdbx_seq_one_letter_code
_entity_poly.pdbx_strand_id
1 'polypeptide(L)'
;MLHIHNGDSTAGTARKADLPGEHLVWREVLACGPTPSGVPDDDFWQLRARHLSDAYALRVEDSAKDLREQQEALAQFVDHEEVVLWFEHDLFCQLHLIYLLNWFAQRELGKTKLSLICIDNFPGIEDFRGLGQLNEAQLASLFPQRRAISSAQLNLGSKAWQAYSSSDPSQIENLLAEDTAPLPFLKSALFKHLERFPSLNNGLGRVENSALELIAAGNNEFKKLFPAFGKCEPTYGFGDAQVVLELKRLGKGPHPLLTMKNLSPIDSDKFLSASFQITDHGKAVLNGDEDFVRLNGIDMWLGGVHLQGNEAAWRWDEDRSKLIDGTLV
;
A
#
# COMPACT_ATOMS: atom_id res chain seq x y z
N MET A 1 -22.66 -14.64 7.37
CA MET A 1 -21.71 -14.23 6.32
C MET A 1 -20.95 -13.02 6.81
N LEU A 2 -19.65 -12.94 6.55
CA LEU A 2 -18.79 -11.80 6.86
C LEU A 2 -18.18 -11.26 5.55
N HIS A 3 -18.30 -9.95 5.32
CA HIS A 3 -17.62 -9.26 4.22
C HIS A 3 -16.43 -8.49 4.77
N ILE A 4 -15.26 -8.66 4.18
CA ILE A 4 -14.04 -7.91 4.53
C ILE A 4 -13.71 -6.98 3.37
N HIS A 5 -13.71 -5.68 3.65
CA HIS A 5 -13.49 -4.61 2.67
C HIS A 5 -12.17 -3.89 2.92
N ASN A 6 -11.50 -3.50 1.86
CA ASN A 6 -10.24 -2.74 1.95
C ASN A 6 -10.44 -1.24 2.24
N GLY A 7 -11.62 -0.81 2.68
CA GLY A 7 -11.86 0.58 3.02
C GLY A 7 -13.32 0.91 3.29
N ASP A 8 -13.51 2.06 3.94
CA ASP A 8 -14.83 2.54 4.40
C ASP A 8 -15.78 2.84 3.24
N SER A 9 -15.26 3.34 2.11
CA SER A 9 -16.07 3.67 0.93
C SER A 9 -16.81 2.45 0.40
N THR A 10 -16.08 1.36 0.12
CA THR A 10 -16.64 0.10 -0.37
C THR A 10 -17.60 -0.53 0.65
N ALA A 11 -17.22 -0.55 1.93
CA ALA A 11 -18.08 -1.07 2.99
C ALA A 11 -19.38 -0.24 3.16
N GLY A 12 -19.28 1.08 3.04
CA GLY A 12 -20.44 1.98 3.08
C GLY A 12 -21.39 1.73 1.93
N THR A 13 -20.88 1.57 0.71
CA THR A 13 -21.67 1.23 -0.47
C THR A 13 -22.31 -0.17 -0.35
N ALA A 14 -21.56 -1.16 0.18
CA ALA A 14 -22.06 -2.52 0.37
C ALA A 14 -23.25 -2.58 1.36
N ARG A 15 -23.17 -1.80 2.45
CA ARG A 15 -24.28 -1.69 3.42
C ARG A 15 -25.51 -1.03 2.80
N LYS A 16 -25.33 0.02 1.98
CA LYS A 16 -26.42 0.69 1.26
C LYS A 16 -27.04 -0.20 0.17
N ALA A 17 -26.25 -1.11 -0.38
CA ALA A 17 -26.70 -2.10 -1.37
C ALA A 17 -27.45 -3.30 -0.73
N ASP A 18 -27.70 -3.27 0.59
CA ASP A 18 -28.34 -4.35 1.36
C ASP A 18 -27.68 -5.72 1.14
N LEU A 19 -26.35 -5.77 0.95
CA LEU A 19 -25.64 -7.03 0.90
C LEU A 19 -25.75 -7.75 2.26
N PRO A 20 -26.16 -9.05 2.27
CA PRO A 20 -26.52 -9.74 3.50
C PRO A 20 -25.30 -10.11 4.33
N GLY A 21 -25.30 -9.80 5.60
CA GLY A 21 -24.26 -10.18 6.55
C GLY A 21 -23.58 -9.01 7.26
N GLU A 22 -22.47 -9.32 7.91
CA GLU A 22 -21.66 -8.33 8.63
C GLU A 22 -20.56 -7.78 7.72
N HIS A 23 -20.13 -6.55 7.99
CA HIS A 23 -19.13 -5.85 7.18
C HIS A 23 -17.98 -5.38 8.07
N LEU A 24 -16.84 -6.04 7.95
CA LEU A 24 -15.58 -5.64 8.55
C LEU A 24 -14.81 -4.74 7.55
N VAL A 25 -14.37 -3.59 8.01
CA VAL A 25 -13.46 -2.72 7.26
C VAL A 25 -12.04 -2.98 7.73
N TRP A 26 -11.16 -3.38 6.81
CA TRP A 26 -9.76 -3.59 7.09
C TRP A 26 -9.01 -2.26 6.90
N ARG A 27 -8.76 -1.52 8.00
CA ARG A 27 -8.22 -0.15 7.99
C ARG A 27 -6.72 -0.08 8.22
N GLU A 28 -5.99 -1.11 7.90
CA GLU A 28 -4.53 -1.10 7.98
C GLU A 28 -3.90 -0.41 6.76
N VAL A 29 -2.62 -0.03 6.86
CA VAL A 29 -1.82 0.57 5.78
C VAL A 29 -0.52 -0.22 5.62
N LEU A 30 -0.64 -1.51 5.29
CA LEU A 30 0.51 -2.42 5.19
C LEU A 30 1.54 -2.00 4.13
N ALA A 31 1.14 -1.17 3.16
CA ALA A 31 2.04 -0.60 2.17
C ALA A 31 3.07 0.40 2.76
N CYS A 32 2.83 0.93 3.95
CA CYS A 32 3.69 1.92 4.61
C CYS A 32 4.11 1.44 6.00
N GLY A 33 5.36 1.79 6.38
CA GLY A 33 5.93 1.46 7.68
C GLY A 33 6.35 0.00 7.84
N PRO A 34 6.80 -0.37 9.05
CA PRO A 34 7.42 -1.66 9.30
C PRO A 34 6.43 -2.82 9.25
N THR A 35 6.76 -3.85 8.47
CA THR A 35 6.07 -5.15 8.44
C THR A 35 7.10 -6.27 8.59
N PRO A 36 7.77 -6.39 9.76
CA PRO A 36 8.83 -7.37 9.96
C PRO A 36 8.32 -8.80 9.84
N SER A 37 9.24 -9.70 9.46
CA SER A 37 8.97 -11.13 9.35
C SER A 37 8.55 -11.75 10.69
N GLY A 38 7.78 -12.84 10.60
CA GLY A 38 7.26 -13.56 11.74
C GLY A 38 5.74 -13.70 11.70
N VAL A 39 5.20 -14.33 12.73
CA VAL A 39 3.76 -14.37 12.94
C VAL A 39 3.34 -13.02 13.51
N PRO A 40 2.37 -12.33 12.92
CA PRO A 40 1.86 -11.08 13.49
C PRO A 40 1.24 -11.34 14.88
N ASP A 41 1.99 -10.96 15.89
CA ASP A 41 1.66 -11.05 17.31
C ASP A 41 1.38 -9.67 17.92
N ASP A 42 1.27 -9.60 19.25
CA ASP A 42 1.01 -8.35 19.96
C ASP A 42 2.12 -7.31 19.72
N ASP A 43 3.39 -7.73 19.62
CA ASP A 43 4.51 -6.82 19.36
C ASP A 43 4.43 -6.25 17.94
N PHE A 44 4.06 -7.05 16.94
CA PHE A 44 3.79 -6.59 15.59
C PHE A 44 2.70 -5.52 15.59
N TRP A 45 1.57 -5.77 16.25
CA TRP A 45 0.44 -4.82 16.28
C TRP A 45 0.76 -3.55 17.07
N GLN A 46 1.55 -3.63 18.12
CA GLN A 46 2.06 -2.46 18.83
C GLN A 46 2.99 -1.61 17.95
N LEU A 47 3.85 -2.25 17.17
CA LEU A 47 4.74 -1.58 16.21
C LEU A 47 3.91 -0.87 15.14
N ARG A 48 2.89 -1.53 14.59
CA ARG A 48 1.97 -0.94 13.62
C ARG A 48 1.19 0.24 14.18
N ALA A 49 0.66 0.11 15.41
CA ALA A 49 -0.07 1.20 16.07
C ALA A 49 0.79 2.45 16.26
N ARG A 50 2.06 2.29 16.64
CA ARG A 50 3.01 3.41 16.75
C ARG A 50 3.26 4.06 15.39
N HIS A 51 3.50 3.24 14.35
CA HIS A 51 3.70 3.76 13.01
C HIS A 51 2.49 4.56 12.50
N LEU A 52 1.28 4.03 12.65
CA LEU A 52 0.05 4.72 12.25
C LEU A 52 -0.15 6.02 13.03
N SER A 53 0.14 6.01 14.33
CA SER A 53 0.10 7.21 15.17
C SER A 53 1.05 8.30 14.67
N ASP A 54 2.32 7.96 14.43
CA ASP A 54 3.34 8.89 13.99
C ASP A 54 3.08 9.43 12.57
N ALA A 55 2.68 8.55 11.67
CA ALA A 55 2.43 8.90 10.27
C ALA A 55 1.21 9.79 10.09
N TYR A 56 0.12 9.49 10.80
CA TYR A 56 -1.19 10.12 10.59
C TYR A 56 -1.61 11.06 11.73
N ALA A 57 -0.73 11.35 12.68
CA ALA A 57 -0.98 12.19 13.85
C ALA A 57 -2.18 11.71 14.70
N LEU A 58 -2.35 10.40 14.80
CA LEU A 58 -3.36 9.75 15.62
C LEU A 58 -2.83 9.52 17.06
N ARG A 59 -3.73 9.20 17.99
CA ARG A 59 -3.30 8.73 19.30
C ARG A 59 -2.93 7.24 19.21
N VAL A 60 -1.81 6.88 19.82
CA VAL A 60 -1.31 5.49 19.78
C VAL A 60 -2.32 4.50 20.40
N GLU A 61 -3.00 4.92 21.49
CA GLU A 61 -4.01 4.11 22.16
C GLU A 61 -5.22 3.83 21.27
N ASP A 62 -5.66 4.83 20.49
CA ASP A 62 -6.79 4.70 19.57
C ASP A 62 -6.40 3.78 18.42
N SER A 63 -5.21 3.98 17.82
CA SER A 63 -4.69 3.08 16.75
C SER A 63 -4.54 1.63 17.24
N ALA A 64 -4.01 1.42 18.45
CA ALA A 64 -3.87 0.09 19.02
C ALA A 64 -5.22 -0.57 19.31
N LYS A 65 -6.21 0.23 19.76
CA LYS A 65 -7.58 -0.24 19.99
C LYS A 65 -8.24 -0.67 18.68
N ASP A 66 -8.19 0.20 17.66
CA ASP A 66 -8.79 -0.08 16.34
C ASP A 66 -8.21 -1.34 15.70
N LEU A 67 -6.89 -1.50 15.74
CA LEU A 67 -6.22 -2.70 15.23
C LEU A 67 -6.63 -3.96 16.00
N ARG A 68 -6.78 -3.88 17.32
CA ARG A 68 -7.22 -5.01 18.15
C ARG A 68 -8.65 -5.40 17.83
N GLU A 69 -9.58 -4.44 17.83
CA GLU A 69 -11.00 -4.69 17.49
C GLU A 69 -11.15 -5.33 16.12
N GLN A 70 -10.34 -4.90 15.16
CA GLN A 70 -10.30 -5.47 13.81
C GLN A 70 -9.79 -6.92 13.82
N GLN A 71 -8.76 -7.24 14.62
CA GLN A 71 -8.26 -8.62 14.78
C GLN A 71 -9.27 -9.53 15.49
N GLU A 72 -9.93 -9.02 16.53
CA GLU A 72 -10.97 -9.73 17.26
C GLU A 72 -12.17 -10.06 16.35
N ALA A 73 -12.61 -9.08 15.55
CA ALA A 73 -13.69 -9.30 14.57
C ALA A 73 -13.28 -10.31 13.48
N LEU A 74 -12.04 -10.25 12.99
CA LEU A 74 -11.52 -11.23 12.05
C LEU A 74 -11.46 -12.65 12.65
N ALA A 75 -11.08 -12.78 13.93
CA ALA A 75 -10.98 -14.07 14.61
C ALA A 75 -12.35 -14.79 14.77
N GLN A 76 -13.45 -14.04 14.72
CA GLN A 76 -14.82 -14.57 14.77
C GLN A 76 -15.30 -15.16 13.43
N PHE A 77 -14.42 -15.26 12.42
CA PHE A 77 -14.79 -15.76 11.08
C PHE A 77 -15.48 -17.12 11.10
N VAL A 78 -15.16 -17.97 12.08
CA VAL A 78 -15.72 -19.33 12.25
C VAL A 78 -17.23 -19.34 12.56
N ASP A 79 -17.78 -18.22 13.03
CA ASP A 79 -19.20 -18.04 13.31
C ASP A 79 -20.01 -17.77 12.04
N HIS A 80 -19.33 -17.64 10.90
CA HIS A 80 -19.93 -17.34 9.61
C HIS A 80 -19.82 -18.52 8.64
N GLU A 81 -20.89 -18.77 7.88
CA GLU A 81 -20.88 -19.81 6.83
C GLU A 81 -19.94 -19.46 5.67
N GLU A 82 -19.74 -18.17 5.42
CA GLU A 82 -18.88 -17.68 4.34
C GLU A 82 -18.23 -16.35 4.74
N VAL A 83 -16.94 -16.19 4.41
CA VAL A 83 -16.21 -14.91 4.42
C VAL A 83 -15.93 -14.51 2.98
N VAL A 84 -16.30 -13.27 2.61
CA VAL A 84 -16.08 -12.72 1.28
C VAL A 84 -15.07 -11.58 1.36
N LEU A 85 -13.93 -11.73 0.70
CA LEU A 85 -12.89 -10.72 0.59
C LEU A 85 -13.16 -9.83 -0.63
N TRP A 86 -13.19 -8.49 -0.43
CA TRP A 86 -13.44 -7.49 -1.47
C TRP A 86 -12.19 -6.64 -1.67
N PHE A 87 -11.46 -6.90 -2.76
CA PHE A 87 -10.17 -6.27 -3.02
C PHE A 87 -10.05 -5.85 -4.49
N GLU A 88 -9.01 -5.06 -4.77
CA GLU A 88 -8.67 -4.55 -6.08
C GLU A 88 -7.26 -4.97 -6.50
N HIS A 89 -6.86 -4.55 -7.69
CA HIS A 89 -5.62 -4.95 -8.36
C HIS A 89 -4.36 -4.21 -7.90
N ASP A 90 -4.51 -3.08 -7.21
CA ASP A 90 -3.40 -2.20 -6.84
C ASP A 90 -2.57 -2.75 -5.67
N LEU A 91 -1.38 -2.18 -5.48
CA LEU A 91 -0.42 -2.60 -4.44
C LEU A 91 -1.02 -2.53 -3.04
N PHE A 92 -1.72 -1.42 -2.73
CA PHE A 92 -2.30 -1.22 -1.39
C PHE A 92 -3.27 -2.36 -1.05
N CYS A 93 -4.17 -2.70 -1.97
CA CYS A 93 -5.13 -3.79 -1.84
C CYS A 93 -4.46 -5.17 -1.82
N GLN A 94 -3.50 -5.41 -2.70
CA GLN A 94 -2.84 -6.72 -2.81
C GLN A 94 -2.03 -7.05 -1.55
N LEU A 95 -1.41 -6.07 -0.89
CA LEU A 95 -0.69 -6.30 0.37
C LEU A 95 -1.64 -6.72 1.52
N HIS A 96 -2.81 -6.12 1.60
CA HIS A 96 -3.83 -6.56 2.56
C HIS A 96 -4.38 -7.94 2.21
N LEU A 97 -4.59 -8.22 0.92
CA LEU A 97 -5.05 -9.53 0.46
C LEU A 97 -4.06 -10.63 0.83
N ILE A 98 -2.75 -10.47 0.54
CA ILE A 98 -1.76 -11.51 0.88
C ILE A 98 -1.60 -11.68 2.39
N TYR A 99 -1.73 -10.61 3.18
CA TYR A 99 -1.79 -10.71 4.64
C TYR A 99 -2.96 -11.58 5.09
N LEU A 100 -4.18 -11.30 4.62
CA LEU A 100 -5.38 -12.06 4.99
C LEU A 100 -5.31 -13.52 4.51
N LEU A 101 -4.82 -13.77 3.29
CA LEU A 101 -4.62 -15.11 2.78
C LEU A 101 -3.62 -15.90 3.64
N ASN A 102 -2.50 -15.27 4.04
CA ASN A 102 -1.54 -15.88 4.98
C ASN A 102 -2.20 -16.16 6.34
N TRP A 103 -3.01 -15.21 6.84
CA TRP A 103 -3.72 -15.36 8.11
C TRP A 103 -4.68 -16.54 8.08
N PHE A 104 -5.47 -16.70 7.02
CA PHE A 104 -6.39 -17.83 6.84
C PHE A 104 -5.67 -19.14 6.56
N ALA A 105 -4.54 -19.14 5.85
CA ALA A 105 -3.75 -20.34 5.55
C ALA A 105 -3.20 -21.03 6.81
N GLN A 106 -3.07 -20.31 7.92
CA GLN A 106 -2.58 -20.81 9.21
C GLN A 106 -3.69 -21.30 10.14
N ARG A 107 -4.94 -21.38 9.67
CA ARG A 107 -6.11 -21.69 10.50
C ARG A 107 -6.98 -22.77 9.90
N GLU A 108 -7.61 -23.55 10.78
CA GLU A 108 -8.64 -24.47 10.35
C GLU A 108 -9.94 -23.69 10.07
N LEU A 109 -10.38 -23.75 8.83
CA LEU A 109 -11.58 -23.01 8.39
C LEU A 109 -12.89 -23.66 8.85
N GLY A 110 -12.85 -24.93 9.29
CA GLY A 110 -14.03 -25.66 9.70
C GLY A 110 -15.06 -25.77 8.57
N LYS A 111 -16.24 -25.19 8.78
CA LYS A 111 -17.32 -25.15 7.77
C LYS A 111 -17.37 -23.84 6.98
N THR A 112 -16.56 -22.87 7.36
CA THR A 112 -16.55 -21.55 6.75
C THR A 112 -15.91 -21.58 5.37
N LYS A 113 -16.62 -21.08 4.38
CA LYS A 113 -16.11 -20.91 3.01
C LYS A 113 -15.39 -19.57 2.90
N LEU A 114 -14.29 -19.55 2.16
CA LEU A 114 -13.62 -18.31 1.78
C LEU A 114 -13.91 -18.01 0.31
N SER A 115 -14.33 -16.79 0.03
CA SER A 115 -14.60 -16.29 -1.34
C SER A 115 -13.89 -14.96 -1.58
N LEU A 116 -13.54 -14.70 -2.83
CA LEU A 116 -12.83 -13.51 -3.26
C LEU A 116 -13.57 -12.82 -4.41
N ILE A 117 -13.70 -11.52 -4.30
CA ILE A 117 -13.96 -10.58 -5.38
C ILE A 117 -12.70 -9.73 -5.50
N CYS A 118 -12.02 -9.80 -6.65
CA CYS A 118 -10.82 -9.03 -6.91
C CYS A 118 -10.81 -8.66 -8.40
N ILE A 119 -10.90 -7.36 -8.70
CA ILE A 119 -11.06 -6.85 -10.05
C ILE A 119 -10.10 -5.68 -10.32
N ASP A 120 -9.80 -5.47 -11.60
CA ASP A 120 -9.00 -4.36 -12.12
C ASP A 120 -9.79 -3.44 -13.06
N ASN A 121 -11.01 -3.81 -13.39
CA ASN A 121 -11.89 -3.05 -14.28
C ASN A 121 -13.37 -3.29 -13.95
N PHE A 122 -14.23 -2.37 -14.41
CA PHE A 122 -15.68 -2.53 -14.33
C PHE A 122 -16.33 -1.99 -15.62
N PRO A 123 -17.30 -2.70 -16.21
CA PRO A 123 -17.98 -2.26 -17.45
C PRO A 123 -18.58 -0.85 -17.30
N GLY A 124 -18.23 0.04 -18.25
CA GLY A 124 -18.72 1.42 -18.27
C GLY A 124 -17.92 2.41 -17.42
N ILE A 125 -16.80 1.99 -16.79
CA ILE A 125 -15.85 2.87 -16.09
C ILE A 125 -14.49 2.74 -16.76
N GLU A 126 -14.08 3.72 -17.58
CA GLU A 126 -12.83 3.66 -18.35
C GLU A 126 -11.59 3.75 -17.44
N ASP A 127 -11.60 4.66 -16.46
CA ASP A 127 -10.51 4.85 -15.49
C ASP A 127 -10.85 4.19 -14.15
N PHE A 128 -11.09 2.86 -14.15
CA PHE A 128 -11.39 2.14 -12.93
C PHE A 128 -10.17 2.10 -12.00
N ARG A 129 -10.33 2.64 -10.79
CA ARG A 129 -9.28 2.70 -9.76
C ARG A 129 -9.60 1.88 -8.52
N GLY A 130 -10.84 1.39 -8.40
CA GLY A 130 -11.24 0.55 -7.28
C GLY A 130 -12.74 0.52 -7.03
N LEU A 131 -13.13 -0.38 -6.15
CA LEU A 131 -14.53 -0.66 -5.78
C LEU A 131 -15.24 0.56 -5.18
N GLY A 132 -14.49 1.50 -4.60
CA GLY A 132 -15.02 2.74 -4.05
C GLY A 132 -15.66 3.68 -5.08
N GLN A 133 -15.44 3.46 -6.40
CA GLN A 133 -16.09 4.22 -7.47
C GLN A 133 -17.48 3.67 -7.82
N LEU A 134 -17.80 2.45 -7.39
CA LEU A 134 -19.04 1.78 -7.74
C LEU A 134 -20.21 2.30 -6.91
N ASN A 135 -21.36 2.46 -7.56
CA ASN A 135 -22.61 2.67 -6.86
C ASN A 135 -23.17 1.34 -6.29
N GLU A 136 -24.27 1.41 -5.53
CA GLU A 136 -24.87 0.27 -4.84
C GLU A 136 -25.21 -0.88 -5.81
N ALA A 137 -25.86 -0.57 -6.93
CA ALA A 137 -26.27 -1.57 -7.92
C ALA A 137 -25.08 -2.23 -8.62
N GLN A 138 -24.04 -1.45 -8.94
CA GLN A 138 -22.81 -1.94 -9.55
C GLN A 138 -22.06 -2.84 -8.57
N LEU A 139 -21.89 -2.43 -7.31
CA LEU A 139 -21.22 -3.25 -6.30
C LEU A 139 -21.99 -4.55 -6.02
N ALA A 140 -23.33 -4.48 -5.87
CA ALA A 140 -24.16 -5.66 -5.68
C ALA A 140 -24.06 -6.66 -6.84
N SER A 141 -23.86 -6.19 -8.09
CA SER A 141 -23.70 -7.05 -9.26
C SER A 141 -22.44 -7.93 -9.23
N LEU A 142 -21.44 -7.57 -8.43
CA LEU A 142 -20.22 -8.36 -8.25
C LEU A 142 -20.42 -9.51 -7.25
N PHE A 143 -21.34 -9.39 -6.32
CA PHE A 143 -21.53 -10.39 -5.27
C PHE A 143 -21.82 -11.81 -5.79
N PRO A 144 -22.69 -12.02 -6.81
CA PRO A 144 -22.87 -13.35 -7.42
C PRO A 144 -21.63 -13.88 -8.14
N GLN A 145 -20.67 -13.00 -8.48
CA GLN A 145 -19.46 -13.36 -9.23
C GLN A 145 -18.28 -13.77 -8.34
N ARG A 146 -18.46 -13.72 -7.00
CA ARG A 146 -17.43 -14.14 -6.06
C ARG A 146 -17.01 -15.59 -6.30
N ARG A 147 -15.72 -15.86 -6.18
CA ARG A 147 -15.15 -17.19 -6.41
C ARG A 147 -14.56 -17.75 -5.13
N ALA A 148 -14.75 -19.05 -4.91
CA ALA A 148 -14.13 -19.73 -3.79
C ALA A 148 -12.60 -19.61 -3.88
N ILE A 149 -11.97 -19.27 -2.75
CA ILE A 149 -10.51 -19.20 -2.63
C ILE A 149 -9.96 -20.63 -2.60
N SER A 150 -9.04 -20.91 -3.50
CA SER A 150 -8.37 -22.21 -3.63
C SER A 150 -7.19 -22.34 -2.67
N SER A 151 -6.75 -23.59 -2.41
CA SER A 151 -5.50 -23.85 -1.67
C SER A 151 -4.27 -23.25 -2.36
N ALA A 152 -4.26 -23.17 -3.69
CA ALA A 152 -3.19 -22.53 -4.44
C ALA A 152 -3.11 -21.02 -4.14
N GLN A 153 -4.26 -20.33 -4.03
CA GLN A 153 -4.31 -18.92 -3.65
C GLN A 153 -3.88 -18.70 -2.20
N LEU A 154 -4.31 -19.54 -1.26
CA LEU A 154 -3.85 -19.48 0.13
C LEU A 154 -2.33 -19.66 0.25
N ASN A 155 -1.80 -20.69 -0.42
CA ASN A 155 -0.37 -20.98 -0.41
C ASN A 155 0.46 -19.84 -1.04
N LEU A 156 0.02 -19.31 -2.19
CA LEU A 156 0.69 -18.20 -2.85
C LEU A 156 0.62 -16.93 -2.00
N GLY A 157 -0.54 -16.62 -1.41
CA GLY A 157 -0.70 -15.48 -0.49
C GLY A 157 0.23 -15.57 0.72
N SER A 158 0.38 -16.79 1.29
CA SER A 158 1.31 -17.02 2.41
C SER A 158 2.77 -16.82 2.00
N LYS A 159 3.20 -17.37 0.87
CA LYS A 159 4.55 -17.15 0.32
C LYS A 159 4.80 -15.66 0.04
N ALA A 160 3.81 -14.97 -0.55
CA ALA A 160 3.93 -13.56 -0.87
C ALA A 160 4.03 -12.68 0.38
N TRP A 161 3.26 -12.97 1.42
CA TRP A 161 3.40 -12.27 2.70
C TRP A 161 4.77 -12.49 3.33
N GLN A 162 5.28 -13.74 3.33
CA GLN A 162 6.61 -14.05 3.85
C GLN A 162 7.71 -13.32 3.08
N ALA A 163 7.62 -13.28 1.75
CA ALA A 163 8.58 -12.53 0.90
C ALA A 163 8.50 -11.02 1.17
N TYR A 164 7.29 -10.46 1.27
CA TYR A 164 7.07 -9.04 1.54
C TYR A 164 7.58 -8.60 2.92
N SER A 165 7.39 -9.43 3.94
CA SER A 165 7.81 -9.15 5.32
C SER A 165 9.27 -9.54 5.61
N SER A 166 9.99 -10.12 4.63
CA SER A 166 11.40 -10.46 4.76
C SER A 166 12.28 -9.20 4.82
N SER A 167 13.35 -9.25 5.63
CA SER A 167 14.41 -8.24 5.59
C SER A 167 15.29 -8.32 4.35
N ASP A 168 15.17 -9.39 3.56
CA ASP A 168 15.83 -9.59 2.28
C ASP A 168 14.80 -9.43 1.14
N PRO A 169 14.79 -8.29 0.42
CA PRO A 169 13.81 -8.03 -0.63
C PRO A 169 14.01 -8.89 -1.88
N SER A 170 15.14 -9.58 -2.03
CA SER A 170 15.35 -10.53 -3.13
C SER A 170 14.36 -11.71 -3.07
N GLN A 171 13.75 -11.97 -1.90
CA GLN A 171 12.69 -12.96 -1.76
C GLN A 171 11.45 -12.60 -2.60
N ILE A 172 11.17 -11.31 -2.80
CA ILE A 172 10.10 -10.86 -3.71
C ILE A 172 10.48 -11.17 -5.15
N GLU A 173 11.73 -10.88 -5.58
CA GLU A 173 12.18 -11.19 -6.95
C GLU A 173 12.12 -12.71 -7.22
N ASN A 174 12.54 -13.52 -6.25
CA ASN A 174 12.45 -14.99 -6.34
C ASN A 174 10.99 -15.45 -6.50
N LEU A 175 10.06 -14.90 -5.72
CA LEU A 175 8.64 -15.19 -5.84
C LEU A 175 8.07 -14.80 -7.20
N LEU A 176 8.47 -13.63 -7.75
CA LEU A 176 8.02 -13.15 -9.05
C LEU A 176 8.53 -13.99 -10.24
N ALA A 177 9.55 -14.82 -10.01
CA ALA A 177 10.03 -15.82 -10.98
C ALA A 177 9.21 -17.12 -10.93
N GLU A 178 8.40 -17.34 -9.88
CA GLU A 178 7.47 -18.47 -9.77
C GLU A 178 6.14 -18.20 -10.51
N ASP A 179 5.26 -19.22 -10.56
CA ASP A 179 3.89 -19.06 -11.07
C ASP A 179 3.00 -18.26 -10.10
N THR A 180 2.63 -17.07 -10.48
CA THR A 180 1.71 -16.19 -9.73
C THR A 180 0.28 -16.15 -10.28
N ALA A 181 -0.06 -16.99 -11.27
CA ALA A 181 -1.37 -17.01 -11.92
C ALA A 181 -2.57 -17.19 -10.97
N PRO A 182 -2.48 -17.92 -9.82
CA PRO A 182 -3.57 -17.97 -8.87
C PRO A 182 -4.00 -16.62 -8.29
N LEU A 183 -3.09 -15.64 -8.22
CA LEU A 183 -3.35 -14.24 -7.82
C LEU A 183 -2.89 -13.31 -8.95
N PRO A 184 -3.72 -13.06 -9.97
CA PRO A 184 -3.28 -12.49 -11.25
C PRO A 184 -2.72 -11.06 -11.15
N PHE A 185 -3.08 -10.30 -10.11
CA PHE A 185 -2.60 -8.93 -9.92
C PHE A 185 -1.36 -8.84 -9.02
N LEU A 186 -1.00 -9.95 -8.34
CA LEU A 186 0.10 -9.97 -7.37
C LEU A 186 1.44 -9.58 -8.00
N LYS A 187 1.74 -10.11 -9.20
CA LYS A 187 3.01 -9.83 -9.89
C LYS A 187 3.20 -8.34 -10.15
N SER A 188 2.20 -7.69 -10.71
CA SER A 188 2.23 -6.24 -10.98
C SER A 188 2.36 -5.43 -9.70
N ALA A 189 1.60 -5.78 -8.66
CA ALA A 189 1.63 -5.08 -7.39
C ALA A 189 3.00 -5.18 -6.70
N LEU A 190 3.56 -6.40 -6.59
CA LEU A 190 4.87 -6.58 -5.96
C LEU A 190 6.01 -5.97 -6.79
N PHE A 191 5.91 -5.97 -8.12
CA PHE A 191 6.86 -5.25 -8.96
C PHE A 191 6.84 -3.75 -8.66
N LYS A 192 5.65 -3.16 -8.52
CA LYS A 192 5.51 -1.76 -8.09
C LYS A 192 6.05 -1.51 -6.67
N HIS A 193 5.99 -2.50 -5.79
CA HIS A 193 6.65 -2.39 -4.49
C HIS A 193 8.18 -2.30 -4.63
N LEU A 194 8.80 -3.10 -5.50
CA LEU A 194 10.25 -3.06 -5.74
C LEU A 194 10.71 -1.72 -6.33
N GLU A 195 9.93 -1.09 -7.21
CA GLU A 195 10.20 0.25 -7.73
C GLU A 195 10.21 1.37 -6.66
N ARG A 196 9.76 1.08 -5.44
CA ARG A 196 9.83 2.03 -4.31
C ARG A 196 11.19 2.08 -3.64
N PHE A 197 12.06 1.12 -3.91
CA PHE A 197 13.44 1.19 -3.44
C PHE A 197 14.18 2.34 -4.10
N PRO A 198 15.15 2.98 -3.40
CA PRO A 198 15.91 4.09 -3.96
C PRO A 198 16.57 3.71 -5.28
N SER A 199 16.31 4.47 -6.33
CA SER A 199 16.89 4.29 -7.66
C SER A 199 18.41 4.45 -7.65
N LEU A 200 19.10 3.72 -8.53
CA LEU A 200 20.52 3.95 -8.80
C LEU A 200 20.79 5.32 -9.43
N ASN A 201 19.80 5.88 -10.11
CA ASN A 201 19.95 7.12 -10.85
C ASN A 201 20.01 8.35 -9.91
N ASN A 202 19.12 8.44 -8.94
CA ASN A 202 18.96 9.65 -8.12
C ASN A 202 18.57 9.41 -6.65
N GLY A 203 18.48 8.16 -6.22
CA GLY A 203 18.14 7.81 -4.83
C GLY A 203 16.68 8.00 -4.44
N LEU A 204 15.79 8.32 -5.38
CA LEU A 204 14.34 8.36 -5.16
C LEU A 204 13.70 7.02 -5.51
N GLY A 205 12.69 6.60 -4.76
CA GLY A 205 11.77 5.57 -5.22
C GLY A 205 10.78 6.12 -6.25
N ARG A 206 10.11 5.23 -6.98
CA ARG A 206 9.18 5.61 -8.06
C ARG A 206 8.10 6.61 -7.62
N VAL A 207 7.53 6.42 -6.43
CA VAL A 207 6.46 7.28 -5.90
C VAL A 207 6.95 8.72 -5.70
N GLU A 208 8.12 8.88 -5.09
CA GLU A 208 8.72 10.19 -4.85
C GLU A 208 9.16 10.84 -6.16
N ASN A 209 9.77 10.07 -7.04
CA ASN A 209 10.23 10.58 -8.33
C ASN A 209 9.05 11.10 -9.16
N SER A 210 7.98 10.31 -9.30
CA SER A 210 6.76 10.72 -10.02
C SER A 210 6.10 11.94 -9.41
N ALA A 211 6.04 12.03 -8.07
CA ALA A 211 5.48 13.21 -7.41
C ALA A 211 6.32 14.46 -7.68
N LEU A 212 7.64 14.35 -7.63
CA LEU A 212 8.57 15.46 -7.88
C LEU A 212 8.54 15.90 -9.34
N GLU A 213 8.48 14.97 -10.30
CA GLU A 213 8.28 15.24 -11.74
C GLU A 213 7.00 16.02 -12.00
N LEU A 214 5.88 15.60 -11.40
CA LEU A 214 4.58 16.27 -11.54
C LEU A 214 4.62 17.70 -10.99
N ILE A 215 5.30 17.91 -9.85
CA ILE A 215 5.48 19.27 -9.28
C ILE A 215 6.33 20.11 -10.22
N ALA A 216 7.44 19.59 -10.75
CA ALA A 216 8.28 20.27 -11.71
C ALA A 216 7.52 20.63 -13.00
N ALA A 217 6.58 19.79 -13.42
CA ALA A 217 5.68 20.04 -14.56
C ALA A 217 4.52 21.02 -14.25
N GLY A 218 4.49 21.63 -13.05
CA GLY A 218 3.52 22.67 -12.68
C GLY A 218 2.29 22.19 -11.91
N ASN A 219 2.21 20.91 -11.52
CA ASN A 219 1.16 20.42 -10.62
C ASN A 219 1.52 20.72 -9.16
N ASN A 220 1.72 21.97 -8.84
CA ASN A 220 2.27 22.45 -7.57
C ASN A 220 1.22 22.71 -6.47
N GLU A 221 -0.05 22.43 -6.70
CA GLU A 221 -1.13 22.44 -5.72
C GLU A 221 -1.62 21.01 -5.49
N PHE A 222 -1.84 20.59 -4.23
CA PHE A 222 -2.23 19.20 -3.91
C PHE A 222 -3.47 18.73 -4.67
N LYS A 223 -4.47 19.61 -4.82
CA LYS A 223 -5.70 19.31 -5.58
C LYS A 223 -5.47 19.01 -7.07
N LYS A 224 -4.33 19.42 -7.65
CA LYS A 224 -3.91 19.09 -9.02
C LYS A 224 -2.94 17.90 -9.03
N LEU A 225 -2.02 17.89 -8.07
CA LEU A 225 -0.98 16.87 -7.94
C LEU A 225 -1.58 15.47 -7.68
N PHE A 226 -2.48 15.34 -6.71
CA PHE A 226 -3.02 14.05 -6.32
C PHE A 226 -3.80 13.33 -7.44
N PRO A 227 -4.74 14.00 -8.16
CA PRO A 227 -5.38 13.37 -9.33
C PRO A 227 -4.39 13.03 -10.46
N ALA A 228 -3.37 13.89 -10.69
CA ALA A 228 -2.35 13.63 -11.71
C ALA A 228 -1.48 12.42 -11.31
N PHE A 229 -1.07 12.33 -10.05
CA PHE A 229 -0.35 11.17 -9.52
C PHE A 229 -1.16 9.87 -9.69
N GLY A 230 -2.42 9.86 -9.27
CA GLY A 230 -3.29 8.69 -9.43
C GLY A 230 -3.51 8.29 -10.90
N LYS A 231 -3.36 9.22 -11.87
CA LYS A 231 -3.41 8.91 -13.29
C LYS A 231 -2.09 8.32 -13.81
N CYS A 232 -0.95 8.83 -13.34
CA CYS A 232 0.38 8.34 -13.74
C CYS A 232 0.72 6.99 -13.09
N GLU A 233 0.32 6.81 -11.83
CA GLU A 233 0.71 5.68 -10.99
C GLU A 233 -0.52 4.96 -10.38
N PRO A 234 -1.47 4.48 -11.19
CA PRO A 234 -2.73 3.91 -10.69
C PRO A 234 -2.54 2.61 -9.89
N THR A 235 -1.47 1.87 -10.17
CA THR A 235 -1.21 0.56 -9.57
C THR A 235 -0.77 0.63 -8.10
N TYR A 236 -0.40 1.81 -7.57
CA TYR A 236 -0.07 1.91 -6.15
C TYR A 236 -1.31 1.88 -5.24
N GLY A 237 -2.46 2.38 -5.70
CA GLY A 237 -3.67 2.48 -4.88
C GLY A 237 -3.54 3.44 -3.69
N PHE A 238 -2.54 4.33 -3.73
CA PHE A 238 -2.27 5.26 -2.62
C PHE A 238 -3.35 6.33 -2.53
N GLY A 239 -3.87 6.50 -1.32
CA GLY A 239 -4.71 7.64 -0.97
C GLY A 239 -3.91 8.93 -0.80
N ASP A 240 -4.63 10.00 -0.59
CA ASP A 240 -4.09 11.34 -0.36
C ASP A 240 -3.10 11.39 0.81
N ALA A 241 -3.43 10.73 1.91
CA ALA A 241 -2.59 10.66 3.10
C ALA A 241 -1.22 10.02 2.82
N GLN A 242 -1.15 8.93 2.04
CA GLN A 242 0.10 8.27 1.68
C GLN A 242 0.95 9.17 0.79
N VAL A 243 0.35 9.83 -0.22
CA VAL A 243 1.08 10.78 -1.08
C VAL A 243 1.61 11.97 -0.27
N VAL A 244 0.83 12.49 0.68
CA VAL A 244 1.29 13.58 1.57
C VAL A 244 2.47 13.14 2.43
N LEU A 245 2.52 11.89 2.91
CA LEU A 245 3.65 11.38 3.68
C LEU A 245 4.95 11.38 2.87
N GLU A 246 4.90 10.94 1.61
CA GLU A 246 6.07 10.97 0.72
C GLU A 246 6.52 12.40 0.43
N LEU A 247 5.58 13.32 0.17
CA LEU A 247 5.90 14.74 -0.03
C LEU A 247 6.54 15.36 1.22
N LYS A 248 6.04 15.02 2.43
CA LYS A 248 6.64 15.48 3.69
C LYS A 248 8.08 15.00 3.83
N ARG A 249 8.37 13.76 3.38
CA ARG A 249 9.72 13.20 3.41
C ARG A 249 10.67 13.97 2.49
N LEU A 250 10.23 14.29 1.26
CA LEU A 250 11.01 15.09 0.30
C LEU A 250 11.27 16.52 0.76
N GLY A 251 10.42 17.07 1.62
CA GLY A 251 10.57 18.41 2.18
C GLY A 251 11.39 18.50 3.47
N LYS A 252 11.97 17.37 3.93
CA LYS A 252 12.78 17.29 5.16
C LYS A 252 14.26 17.11 4.86
N GLY A 253 15.08 17.22 5.92
CA GLY A 253 16.52 17.03 5.84
C GLY A 253 17.32 18.30 5.58
N PRO A 254 18.66 18.19 5.52
CA PRO A 254 19.55 19.34 5.30
C PRO A 254 19.45 19.91 3.88
N HIS A 255 19.06 19.09 2.88
CA HIS A 255 18.92 19.47 1.47
C HIS A 255 17.50 19.11 0.96
N PRO A 256 16.43 19.82 1.41
CA PRO A 256 15.07 19.48 1.04
C PRO A 256 14.85 19.63 -0.47
N LEU A 257 14.16 18.69 -1.09
CA LEU A 257 13.85 18.72 -2.52
C LEU A 257 12.62 19.58 -2.83
N LEU A 258 11.78 19.82 -1.81
CA LEU A 258 10.57 20.64 -1.89
C LEU A 258 10.53 21.67 -0.78
N THR A 259 9.90 22.82 -1.05
CA THR A 259 9.29 23.66 -0.03
C THR A 259 7.78 23.47 -0.04
N MET A 260 7.16 23.53 1.14
CA MET A 260 5.73 23.30 1.32
C MET A 260 5.08 24.49 2.03
N LYS A 261 3.89 24.88 1.55
CA LYS A 261 3.06 25.93 2.19
C LYS A 261 1.67 25.37 2.45
N ASN A 262 1.05 25.83 3.53
CA ASN A 262 -0.33 25.47 3.93
C ASN A 262 -0.55 23.96 4.12
N LEU A 263 0.49 23.21 4.48
CA LEU A 263 0.35 21.79 4.78
C LEU A 263 -0.22 21.65 6.19
N SER A 264 -1.52 21.45 6.28
CA SER A 264 -2.25 21.17 7.52
C SER A 264 -2.17 19.68 7.88
N PRO A 265 -2.51 19.27 9.12
CA PRO A 265 -2.67 17.87 9.47
C PRO A 265 -3.63 17.14 8.51
N ILE A 266 -3.39 15.85 8.31
CA ILE A 266 -4.13 14.99 7.34
C ILE A 266 -5.61 14.84 7.69
N ASP A 267 -5.98 15.07 8.95
CA ASP A 267 -7.35 15.00 9.47
C ASP A 267 -8.24 16.19 9.11
N SER A 268 -7.71 17.18 8.40
CA SER A 268 -8.45 18.37 8.00
C SER A 268 -8.45 18.55 6.47
N ASP A 269 -9.61 18.85 5.87
CA ASP A 269 -9.74 19.18 4.44
C ASP A 269 -8.81 20.33 3.97
N LYS A 270 -8.12 20.97 4.93
CA LYS A 270 -7.19 22.07 4.66
C LYS A 270 -5.91 21.65 3.94
N PHE A 271 -5.52 20.36 4.02
CA PHE A 271 -4.35 19.89 3.25
C PHE A 271 -4.58 19.98 1.73
N LEU A 272 -5.82 20.01 1.26
CA LEU A 272 -6.16 20.23 -0.14
C LEU A 272 -5.66 21.60 -0.67
N SER A 273 -5.42 22.56 0.22
CA SER A 273 -4.85 23.88 -0.11
C SER A 273 -3.32 23.89 -0.05
N ALA A 274 -2.68 22.77 0.27
CA ALA A 274 -1.22 22.67 0.29
C ALA A 274 -0.63 22.95 -1.10
N SER A 275 0.50 23.65 -1.11
CA SER A 275 1.27 23.92 -2.32
C SER A 275 2.73 23.59 -2.12
N PHE A 276 3.37 23.21 -3.22
CA PHE A 276 4.73 22.68 -3.28
C PHE A 276 5.54 23.47 -4.28
N GLN A 277 6.81 23.65 -4.00
CA GLN A 277 7.75 24.25 -4.94
C GLN A 277 9.05 23.43 -4.91
N ILE A 278 9.49 22.99 -6.09
CA ILE A 278 10.74 22.26 -6.24
C ILE A 278 11.92 23.22 -5.94
N THR A 279 12.90 22.73 -5.19
CA THR A 279 14.15 23.46 -4.90
C THR A 279 15.20 23.21 -5.98
N ASP A 280 16.37 23.88 -5.89
CA ASP A 280 17.47 23.61 -6.80
C ASP A 280 18.06 22.22 -6.57
N HIS A 281 18.13 21.73 -5.32
CA HIS A 281 18.46 20.31 -5.04
C HIS A 281 17.43 19.37 -5.64
N GLY A 282 16.13 19.69 -5.56
CA GLY A 282 15.09 18.88 -6.17
C GLY A 282 15.26 18.75 -7.70
N LYS A 283 15.64 19.82 -8.37
CA LYS A 283 15.94 19.80 -9.82
C LYS A 283 17.20 18.98 -10.12
N ALA A 284 18.27 19.15 -9.33
CA ALA A 284 19.51 18.40 -9.49
C ALA A 284 19.30 16.90 -9.29
N VAL A 285 18.50 16.51 -8.29
CA VAL A 285 18.13 15.11 -8.06
C VAL A 285 17.29 14.56 -9.23
N LEU A 286 16.28 15.30 -9.73
CA LEU A 286 15.51 14.84 -10.90
C LEU A 286 16.36 14.64 -12.15
N ASN A 287 17.37 15.49 -12.34
CA ASN A 287 18.29 15.37 -13.47
C ASN A 287 19.33 14.24 -13.30
N GLY A 288 19.43 13.64 -12.13
CA GLY A 288 20.47 12.65 -11.81
C GLY A 288 21.84 13.27 -11.47
N ASP A 289 21.91 14.60 -11.26
CA ASP A 289 23.13 15.30 -10.87
C ASP A 289 23.46 15.11 -9.39
N GLU A 290 22.47 14.82 -8.57
CA GLU A 290 22.54 14.56 -7.13
C GLU A 290 21.75 13.31 -6.75
N ASP A 291 22.14 12.63 -5.67
CA ASP A 291 21.46 11.47 -5.10
C ASP A 291 20.79 11.83 -3.78
N PHE A 292 19.47 11.63 -3.68
CA PHE A 292 18.67 12.01 -2.52
C PHE A 292 19.13 11.34 -1.22
N VAL A 293 19.48 10.03 -1.28
CA VAL A 293 19.91 9.29 -0.09
C VAL A 293 21.27 9.78 0.39
N ARG A 294 22.20 10.04 -0.52
CA ARG A 294 23.52 10.60 -0.18
C ARG A 294 23.43 11.99 0.41
N LEU A 295 22.49 12.81 -0.08
CA LEU A 295 22.27 14.18 0.40
C LEU A 295 21.63 14.24 1.81
N ASN A 296 20.60 13.44 2.02
CA ASN A 296 19.71 13.61 3.17
C ASN A 296 19.70 12.40 4.13
N GLY A 297 20.28 11.29 3.71
CA GLY A 297 20.06 10.01 4.36
C GLY A 297 18.67 9.44 4.09
N ILE A 298 18.44 8.23 4.57
CA ILE A 298 17.17 7.53 4.50
C ILE A 298 16.86 6.89 5.85
N ASP A 299 15.61 6.92 6.26
CA ASP A 299 15.05 6.12 7.36
C ASP A 299 13.61 5.77 6.97
N MET A 300 13.45 4.62 6.32
CA MET A 300 12.15 4.15 5.85
C MET A 300 12.04 2.64 5.84
N TRP A 301 10.80 2.19 5.98
CA TRP A 301 10.46 0.78 5.84
C TRP A 301 9.75 0.51 4.52
N LEU A 302 10.21 -0.52 3.81
CA LEU A 302 9.58 -1.09 2.63
C LEU A 302 9.29 -2.57 2.88
N GLY A 303 8.09 -2.87 3.35
CA GLY A 303 7.78 -4.19 3.85
C GLY A 303 8.59 -4.54 5.10
N GLY A 304 9.31 -5.67 5.07
CA GLY A 304 10.22 -6.09 6.14
C GLY A 304 11.62 -5.46 6.06
N VAL A 305 11.91 -4.66 5.03
CA VAL A 305 13.23 -4.04 4.83
C VAL A 305 13.27 -2.67 5.49
N HIS A 306 14.23 -2.46 6.39
CA HIS A 306 14.52 -1.16 6.99
C HIS A 306 15.74 -0.53 6.29
N LEU A 307 15.53 0.54 5.53
CA LEU A 307 16.60 1.30 4.89
C LEU A 307 17.00 2.46 5.79
N GLN A 308 18.29 2.55 6.19
CA GLN A 308 18.80 3.58 7.08
C GLN A 308 20.15 4.11 6.62
N GLY A 309 20.44 5.39 6.94
CA GLY A 309 21.73 6.05 6.71
C GLY A 309 21.83 6.70 5.33
N ASN A 310 23.05 7.06 4.95
CA ASN A 310 23.35 7.76 3.70
C ASN A 310 23.73 6.81 2.55
N GLU A 311 23.80 5.51 2.84
CA GLU A 311 24.09 4.43 1.90
C GLU A 311 22.94 3.43 2.02
N ALA A 312 21.96 3.46 1.09
CA ALA A 312 20.90 2.48 1.11
C ALA A 312 21.45 1.10 0.78
N ALA A 313 21.19 0.12 1.66
CA ALA A 313 21.65 -1.27 1.45
C ALA A 313 21.07 -1.91 0.18
N TRP A 314 19.93 -1.41 -0.30
CA TRP A 314 19.28 -1.89 -1.51
C TRP A 314 18.94 -0.70 -2.43
N ARG A 315 19.23 -0.88 -3.73
CA ARG A 315 18.95 0.07 -4.79
C ARG A 315 18.17 -0.59 -5.93
N TRP A 316 17.29 0.16 -6.55
CA TRP A 316 16.55 -0.27 -7.73
C TRP A 316 17.31 0.13 -9.00
N ASP A 317 17.64 -0.85 -9.84
CA ASP A 317 18.19 -0.66 -11.19
C ASP A 317 17.01 -0.68 -12.18
N GLU A 318 16.65 0.49 -12.68
CA GLU A 318 15.53 0.66 -13.62
C GLU A 318 15.79 -0.04 -14.96
N ASP A 319 17.03 0.01 -15.46
CA ASP A 319 17.40 -0.57 -16.75
C ASP A 319 17.28 -2.10 -16.73
N ARG A 320 17.62 -2.71 -15.61
CA ARG A 320 17.55 -4.16 -15.42
C ARG A 320 16.27 -4.64 -14.77
N SER A 321 15.44 -3.70 -14.28
CA SER A 321 14.26 -4.00 -13.47
C SER A 321 14.56 -4.95 -12.32
N LYS A 322 15.60 -4.64 -11.54
CA LYS A 322 16.14 -5.51 -10.50
C LYS A 322 16.69 -4.73 -9.30
N LEU A 323 16.61 -5.35 -8.12
CA LEU A 323 17.31 -4.87 -6.94
C LEU A 323 18.81 -5.20 -7.01
N ILE A 324 19.61 -4.27 -6.56
CA ILE A 324 21.05 -4.40 -6.43
C ILE A 324 21.44 -4.09 -4.99
N ASP A 325 22.42 -4.82 -4.46
CA ASP A 325 23.06 -4.49 -3.20
C ASP A 325 23.76 -3.13 -3.34
N GLY A 326 23.21 -2.11 -2.69
CA GLY A 326 23.71 -0.74 -2.75
C GLY A 326 25.06 -0.54 -2.07
N THR A 327 25.55 -1.53 -1.32
CA THR A 327 26.89 -1.49 -0.70
C THR A 327 27.99 -1.81 -1.71
N LEU A 328 27.62 -2.28 -2.90
CA LEU A 328 28.55 -2.65 -3.99
C LEU A 328 28.63 -1.58 -5.10
N VAL A 329 27.97 -0.42 -4.93
CA VAL A 329 27.82 0.63 -5.98
C VAL A 329 28.59 1.92 -5.60
#